data_05761792b3a4dd9bd9e51c6def7f5970
#
_entry.id   05761792b3a4dd9bd9e51c6def7f5970
#
_cell.length_a   1.000
_cell.length_b   1.000
_cell.length_c   1.000
_cell.angle_alpha   90.00
_cell.angle_beta   90.00
_cell.angle_gamma   90.00
#
_symmetry.space_group_name_H-M   'P 1'
#
loop_
_entity.id
_entity.type
_entity.pdbx_description
1 polymer ?
#
loop_
_entity_poly.entity_id
_entity_poly.type
_entity_poly.pdbx_seq_one_letter_code
_entity_poly.pdbx_strand_id
1 'polypeptide(L)'
;VPCYNVMGVAKAALEASVRYLATDFGPQNIRVNALSAGPMRTLAGAGISDARVLFNYQRDHSPMKRTPTLDEVGGSALYLLSRLSGAVTGEVHYVDCGYNTVAMPTLESLKEQDEVMETVSKKATKEAAE
;
A
#
# COMPACT_ATOMS: atom_id res chain seq x y z
N VAL A 1 3.03 3.98 -7.59
CA VAL A 1 2.19 5.08 -7.03
C VAL A 1 2.49 6.34 -7.83
N PRO A 2 1.47 6.98 -8.45
CA PRO A 2 1.65 8.26 -9.14
C PRO A 2 2.25 9.32 -8.22
N CYS A 3 3.08 10.21 -8.76
CA CYS A 3 3.74 11.31 -8.02
C CYS A 3 4.64 10.85 -6.85
N TYR A 4 5.03 9.59 -6.81
CA TYR A 4 5.90 9.02 -5.76
C TYR A 4 7.32 8.79 -6.29
N ASN A 5 7.73 9.59 -7.25
CA ASN A 5 9.06 9.49 -7.85
C ASN A 5 10.14 9.78 -6.81
N VAL A 6 11.33 9.21 -7.05
CA VAL A 6 12.46 9.04 -6.16
C VAL A 6 12.17 8.03 -5.05
N MET A 7 11.13 8.19 -4.24
CA MET A 7 10.82 7.23 -3.17
C MET A 7 10.37 5.88 -3.74
N GLY A 8 9.55 5.86 -4.80
CA GLY A 8 9.16 4.62 -5.47
C GLY A 8 10.35 3.84 -6.02
N VAL A 9 11.33 4.53 -6.63
CA VAL A 9 12.58 3.94 -7.10
C VAL A 9 13.40 3.38 -5.93
N ALA A 10 13.53 4.15 -4.85
CA ALA A 10 14.24 3.71 -3.65
C ALA A 10 13.60 2.46 -3.01
N LYS A 11 12.26 2.38 -2.98
CA LYS A 11 11.55 1.19 -2.48
C LYS A 11 11.70 -0.01 -3.40
N ALA A 12 11.68 0.16 -4.71
CA ALA A 12 11.96 -0.92 -5.66
C ALA A 12 13.40 -1.45 -5.50
N ALA A 13 14.37 -0.56 -5.30
CA ALA A 13 15.76 -0.95 -5.01
C ALA A 13 15.88 -1.71 -3.68
N LEU A 14 15.14 -1.30 -2.65
CA LEU A 14 15.08 -2.01 -1.37
C LEU A 14 14.53 -3.43 -1.54
N GLU A 15 13.43 -3.61 -2.28
CA GLU A 15 12.86 -4.94 -2.56
C GLU A 15 13.82 -5.83 -3.37
N ALA A 16 14.56 -5.24 -4.33
CA ALA A 16 15.61 -5.96 -5.03
C ALA A 16 16.72 -6.39 -4.07
N SER A 17 17.17 -5.49 -3.18
CA SER A 17 18.21 -5.78 -2.19
C SER A 17 17.84 -6.95 -1.27
N VAL A 18 16.56 -7.09 -0.88
CA VAL A 18 16.08 -8.22 -0.07
C VAL A 18 16.41 -9.56 -0.73
N ARG A 19 16.20 -9.69 -2.04
CA ARG A 19 16.47 -10.94 -2.78
C ARG A 19 17.95 -11.25 -2.87
N TYR A 20 18.79 -10.25 -3.13
CA TYR A 20 20.24 -10.42 -3.17
C TYR A 20 20.81 -10.77 -1.79
N LEU A 21 20.42 -10.02 -0.75
CA LEU A 21 20.85 -10.28 0.62
C LEU A 21 20.37 -11.65 1.14
N ALA A 22 19.19 -12.10 0.76
CA ALA A 22 18.70 -13.43 1.08
C ALA A 22 19.59 -14.53 0.46
N THR A 23 20.06 -14.30 -0.77
CA THR A 23 20.97 -15.22 -1.46
C THR A 23 22.35 -15.21 -0.79
N ASP A 24 22.89 -14.03 -0.50
CA ASP A 24 24.24 -13.87 0.05
C ASP A 24 24.35 -14.42 1.48
N PHE A 25 23.31 -14.20 2.31
CA PHE A 25 23.33 -14.59 3.71
C PHE A 25 22.63 -15.91 4.02
N GLY A 26 21.88 -16.47 3.07
CA GLY A 26 21.20 -17.75 3.22
C GLY A 26 22.12 -18.92 3.65
N PRO A 27 23.32 -19.06 3.07
CA PRO A 27 24.30 -20.09 3.50
C PRO A 27 24.74 -19.97 4.97
N GLN A 28 24.61 -18.78 5.56
CA GLN A 28 24.89 -18.50 6.97
C GLN A 28 23.66 -18.70 7.86
N ASN A 29 22.55 -19.21 7.30
CA ASN A 29 21.27 -19.36 7.98
C ASN A 29 20.67 -18.02 8.47
N ILE A 30 20.96 -16.93 7.74
CA ILE A 30 20.37 -15.63 7.97
C ILE A 30 19.26 -15.40 6.94
N ARG A 31 18.08 -15.07 7.42
CA ARG A 31 16.91 -14.79 6.60
C ARG A 31 16.74 -13.29 6.42
N VAL A 32 16.43 -12.87 5.20
CA VAL A 32 16.20 -11.47 4.86
C VAL A 32 14.86 -11.36 4.14
N ASN A 33 13.93 -10.63 4.72
CA ASN A 33 12.60 -10.41 4.16
C ASN A 33 12.24 -8.93 4.28
N ALA A 34 11.37 -8.46 3.41
CA ALA A 34 10.72 -7.15 3.54
C ALA A 34 9.28 -7.33 4.03
N LEU A 35 8.79 -6.35 4.77
CA LEU A 35 7.40 -6.23 5.15
C LEU A 35 6.82 -4.99 4.45
N SER A 36 5.84 -5.20 3.57
CA SER A 36 5.15 -4.14 2.85
C SER A 36 3.79 -3.89 3.50
N ALA A 37 3.73 -2.83 4.29
CA ALA A 37 2.52 -2.47 5.01
C ALA A 37 1.63 -1.51 4.20
N GLY A 38 0.33 -1.70 4.27
CA GLY A 38 -0.65 -0.72 3.81
C GLY A 38 -0.58 0.59 4.62
N PRO A 39 -1.33 1.62 4.24
CA PRO A 39 -1.25 2.91 4.88
C PRO A 39 -1.77 2.82 6.33
N MET A 40 -0.97 3.35 7.24
CA MET A 40 -1.29 3.46 8.65
C MET A 40 -1.17 4.92 9.11
N ARG A 41 -1.90 5.27 10.15
CA ARG A 41 -1.77 6.60 10.76
C ARG A 41 -0.48 6.68 11.56
N THR A 42 0.54 7.29 10.97
CA THR A 42 1.85 7.51 11.61
C THR A 42 2.22 8.99 11.52
N LEU A 43 3.16 9.43 12.39
CA LEU A 43 3.70 10.79 12.32
C LEU A 43 4.33 11.09 10.94
N ALA A 44 5.03 10.12 10.36
CA ALA A 44 5.61 10.26 9.02
C ALA A 44 4.53 10.42 7.94
N GLY A 45 3.41 9.70 8.06
CA GLY A 45 2.27 9.82 7.15
C GLY A 45 1.56 11.17 7.23
N ALA A 46 1.58 11.84 8.39
CA ALA A 46 0.98 13.15 8.57
C ALA A 46 1.70 14.27 7.79
N GLY A 47 2.97 14.07 7.43
CA GLY A 47 3.76 14.99 6.62
C GLY A 47 3.58 14.84 5.11
N ILE A 48 2.80 13.86 4.65
CA ILE A 48 2.55 13.64 3.23
C ILE A 48 1.32 14.45 2.81
N SER A 49 1.47 15.33 1.81
CA SER A 49 0.34 16.01 1.19
C SER A 49 -0.67 14.97 0.68
N ASP A 50 -1.95 15.22 0.91
CA ASP A 50 -3.06 14.33 0.49
C ASP A 50 -3.03 12.91 1.07
N ALA A 51 -2.25 12.65 2.13
CA ALA A 51 -2.19 11.35 2.80
C ALA A 51 -3.58 10.79 3.17
N ARG A 52 -4.53 11.69 3.55
CA ARG A 52 -5.90 11.31 3.88
C ARG A 52 -6.66 10.75 2.67
N VAL A 53 -6.45 11.33 1.48
CA VAL A 53 -7.08 10.87 0.23
C VAL A 53 -6.55 9.48 -0.12
N LEU A 54 -5.23 9.30 -0.09
CA LEU A 54 -4.59 8.01 -0.38
C LEU A 54 -5.01 6.93 0.63
N PHE A 55 -5.10 7.28 1.91
CA PHE A 55 -5.57 6.37 2.96
C PHE A 55 -7.00 5.91 2.70
N ASN A 56 -7.93 6.82 2.42
CA ASN A 56 -9.31 6.50 2.12
C ASN A 56 -9.41 5.66 0.84
N TYR A 57 -8.69 6.04 -0.22
CA TYR A 57 -8.67 5.29 -1.48
C TYR A 57 -8.25 3.84 -1.26
N GLN A 58 -7.14 3.59 -0.56
CA GLN A 58 -6.69 2.22 -0.28
C GLN A 58 -7.67 1.44 0.60
N ARG A 59 -8.26 2.09 1.61
CA ARG A 59 -9.31 1.48 2.44
C ARG A 59 -10.48 1.00 1.58
N ASP A 60 -11.00 1.87 0.72
CA ASP A 60 -12.21 1.63 -0.04
C ASP A 60 -12.00 0.62 -1.19
N HIS A 61 -10.75 0.49 -1.66
CA HIS A 61 -10.38 -0.42 -2.75
C HIS A 61 -9.71 -1.72 -2.29
N SER A 62 -9.34 -1.85 -1.00
CA SER A 62 -8.82 -3.12 -0.51
C SER A 62 -9.92 -4.18 -0.42
N PRO A 63 -9.63 -5.47 -0.61
CA PRO A 63 -10.57 -6.57 -0.43
C PRO A 63 -11.24 -6.57 0.94
N MET A 64 -10.49 -6.28 2.00
CA MET A 64 -11.02 -6.25 3.37
C MET A 64 -11.74 -4.94 3.74
N LYS A 65 -11.84 -3.95 2.83
CA LYS A 65 -12.50 -2.66 3.03
C LYS A 65 -12.01 -1.89 4.26
N ARG A 66 -10.77 -2.07 4.63
CA ARG A 66 -10.09 -1.39 5.73
C ARG A 66 -8.60 -1.30 5.48
N THR A 67 -7.90 -0.57 6.30
CA THR A 67 -6.42 -0.54 6.35
C THR A 67 -5.92 -1.42 7.50
N PRO A 68 -4.68 -1.90 7.46
CA PRO A 68 -4.09 -2.67 8.55
C PRO A 68 -3.90 -1.81 9.80
N THR A 69 -3.93 -2.47 10.94
CA THR A 69 -3.53 -1.88 12.23
C THR A 69 -2.03 -2.07 12.48
N LEU A 70 -1.47 -1.28 13.40
CA LEU A 70 -0.08 -1.45 13.83
C LEU A 70 0.16 -2.83 14.45
N ASP A 71 -0.81 -3.36 15.20
CA ASP A 71 -0.71 -4.68 15.84
C ASP A 71 -0.68 -5.81 14.79
N GLU A 72 -1.46 -5.70 13.72
CA GLU A 72 -1.45 -6.69 12.62
C GLU A 72 -0.11 -6.67 11.87
N VAL A 73 0.44 -5.49 11.65
CA VAL A 73 1.79 -5.35 11.05
C VAL A 73 2.86 -5.86 12.02
N GLY A 74 2.73 -5.55 13.32
CA GLY A 74 3.59 -6.07 14.38
C GLY A 74 3.54 -7.60 14.48
N GLY A 75 2.36 -8.19 14.38
CA GLY A 75 2.18 -9.65 14.36
C GLY A 75 2.88 -10.32 13.18
N SER A 76 2.76 -9.73 11.98
CA SER A 76 3.47 -10.19 10.79
C SER A 76 5.00 -10.05 10.92
N ALA A 77 5.47 -8.95 11.50
CA ALA A 77 6.89 -8.77 11.81
C ALA A 77 7.38 -9.83 12.80
N LEU A 78 6.62 -10.10 13.86
CA LEU A 78 6.95 -11.14 14.85
C LEU A 78 7.02 -12.52 14.19
N TYR A 79 6.07 -12.85 13.29
CA TYR A 79 6.13 -14.09 12.50
C TYR A 79 7.43 -14.17 11.72
N LEU A 80 7.78 -13.14 10.94
CA LEU A 80 9.00 -13.12 10.13
C LEU A 80 10.30 -13.22 10.98
N LEU A 81 10.28 -12.69 12.19
CA LEU A 81 11.42 -12.74 13.12
C LEU A 81 11.49 -14.03 13.95
N SER A 82 10.44 -14.82 13.96
CA SER A 82 10.34 -16.03 14.76
C SER A 82 10.82 -17.28 13.99
N ARG A 83 10.90 -18.41 14.71
CA ARG A 83 11.17 -19.74 14.12
C ARG A 83 10.02 -20.25 13.26
N LEU A 84 8.82 -19.70 13.38
CA LEU A 84 7.66 -20.10 12.57
C LEU A 84 7.87 -19.84 11.08
N SER A 85 8.68 -18.84 10.75
CA SER A 85 9.05 -18.49 9.37
C SER A 85 10.44 -19.02 8.98
N GLY A 86 10.91 -20.10 9.62
CA GLY A 86 12.27 -20.61 9.48
C GLY A 86 12.73 -20.91 8.05
N ALA A 87 11.81 -21.19 7.13
CA ALA A 87 12.09 -21.44 5.72
C ALA A 87 11.71 -20.26 4.80
N VAL A 88 11.39 -19.09 5.36
CA VAL A 88 10.96 -17.88 4.61
C VAL A 88 12.12 -16.91 4.52
N THR A 89 12.64 -16.69 3.30
CA THR A 89 13.68 -15.70 3.01
C THR A 89 13.52 -15.16 1.59
N GLY A 90 13.91 -13.92 1.33
CA GLY A 90 13.79 -13.27 0.03
C GLY A 90 12.37 -12.78 -0.32
N GLU A 91 11.44 -12.84 0.63
CA GLU A 91 10.04 -12.47 0.42
C GLU A 91 9.80 -10.98 0.67
N VAL A 92 8.84 -10.42 -0.09
CA VAL A 92 8.17 -9.18 0.24
C VAL A 92 6.78 -9.56 0.78
N HIS A 93 6.63 -9.51 2.09
CA HIS A 93 5.42 -9.92 2.80
C HIS A 93 4.43 -8.75 2.90
N TYR A 94 3.28 -8.87 2.23
CA TYR A 94 2.27 -7.82 2.18
C TYR A 94 1.32 -7.91 3.37
N VAL A 95 1.16 -6.78 4.08
CA VAL A 95 0.19 -6.59 5.18
C VAL A 95 -0.62 -5.35 4.88
N ASP A 96 -1.49 -5.42 3.88
CA ASP A 96 -2.19 -4.29 3.27
C ASP A 96 -3.69 -4.53 3.05
N CYS A 97 -4.26 -5.50 3.75
CA CYS A 97 -5.66 -5.91 3.60
C CYS A 97 -6.01 -6.39 2.18
N GLY A 98 -5.00 -6.90 1.43
CA GLY A 98 -5.13 -7.43 0.09
C GLY A 98 -5.08 -6.37 -1.01
N TYR A 99 -4.78 -5.12 -0.70
CA TYR A 99 -4.79 -4.03 -1.69
C TYR A 99 -3.86 -4.31 -2.88
N ASN A 100 -2.69 -4.91 -2.67
CA ASN A 100 -1.74 -5.21 -3.75
C ASN A 100 -2.27 -6.23 -4.78
N THR A 101 -3.34 -6.96 -4.46
CA THR A 101 -3.93 -7.97 -5.37
C THR A 101 -5.01 -7.40 -6.28
N VAL A 102 -5.41 -6.14 -6.10
CA VAL A 102 -6.51 -5.49 -6.80
C VAL A 102 -5.98 -4.37 -7.69
N ALA A 103 -6.18 -4.48 -8.99
CA ALA A 103 -5.77 -3.46 -9.96
C ALA A 103 -6.92 -2.54 -10.39
N MET A 104 -8.18 -3.00 -10.28
CA MET A 104 -9.34 -2.27 -10.79
C MET A 104 -10.25 -1.83 -9.64
N PRO A 105 -10.77 -0.60 -9.66
CA PRO A 105 -11.81 -0.15 -8.75
C PRO A 105 -13.08 -1.00 -8.85
N THR A 106 -13.91 -0.99 -7.81
CA THR A 106 -15.23 -1.64 -7.87
C THR A 106 -16.15 -0.87 -8.83
N LEU A 107 -17.09 -1.57 -9.46
CA LEU A 107 -18.10 -0.92 -10.32
C LEU A 107 -18.91 0.14 -9.57
N GLU A 108 -19.10 -0.04 -8.29
CA GLU A 108 -19.80 0.89 -7.41
C GLU A 108 -19.02 2.21 -7.27
N SER A 109 -17.72 2.14 -6.98
CA SER A 109 -16.88 3.35 -6.88
C SER A 109 -16.69 4.07 -8.22
N LEU A 110 -16.74 3.35 -9.34
CA LEU A 110 -16.71 3.96 -10.67
C LEU A 110 -18.00 4.74 -10.95
N LYS A 111 -19.16 4.19 -10.58
CA LYS A 111 -20.45 4.89 -10.74
C LYS A 111 -20.53 6.14 -9.87
N GLU A 112 -20.07 6.08 -8.62
CA GLU A 112 -19.99 7.26 -7.75
C GLU A 112 -19.11 8.36 -8.34
N GLN A 113 -17.99 7.99 -8.99
CA GLN A 113 -17.12 8.96 -9.66
C GLN A 113 -17.80 9.59 -10.88
N ASP A 114 -18.53 8.82 -11.68
CA ASP A 114 -19.28 9.33 -12.82
C ASP A 114 -20.38 10.30 -12.39
N GLU A 115 -21.13 10.01 -11.34
CA GLU A 115 -22.16 10.91 -10.78
C GLU A 115 -21.58 12.22 -10.27
N VAL A 116 -20.42 12.16 -9.61
CA VAL A 116 -19.71 13.37 -9.15
C VAL A 116 -19.26 14.20 -10.34
N MET A 117 -18.68 13.59 -11.37
CA MET A 117 -18.22 14.28 -12.58
C MET A 117 -19.37 14.93 -13.33
N GLU A 118 -20.52 14.26 -13.46
CA GLU A 118 -21.73 14.89 -14.06
C GLU A 118 -22.22 16.08 -13.26
N THR A 119 -22.21 15.99 -11.94
CA THR A 119 -22.66 17.10 -11.07
C THR A 119 -21.75 18.31 -11.20
N VAL A 120 -20.43 18.09 -11.24
CA VAL A 120 -19.43 19.15 -11.43
C VAL A 120 -19.59 19.80 -12.81
N SER A 121 -19.76 18.98 -13.86
CA SER A 121 -19.97 19.48 -15.23
C SER A 121 -21.23 20.35 -15.33
N LYS A 122 -22.35 19.92 -14.74
CA LYS A 122 -23.61 20.69 -14.71
C LYS A 122 -23.47 22.04 -13.98
N LYS A 123 -22.71 22.07 -12.88
CA LYS A 123 -22.42 23.33 -12.15
C LYS A 123 -21.57 24.27 -12.98
N ALA A 124 -20.49 23.80 -13.56
CA ALA A 124 -19.61 24.61 -14.39
C ALA A 124 -20.32 25.20 -15.61
N THR A 125 -21.23 24.45 -16.23
CA THR A 125 -22.03 24.93 -17.36
C THR A 125 -23.04 26.03 -16.92
N LYS A 126 -23.57 25.92 -15.72
CA LYS A 126 -24.51 26.92 -15.18
C LYS A 126 -23.79 28.25 -14.81
N GLU A 127 -22.61 28.14 -14.18
CA GLU A 127 -21.80 29.34 -13.84
C GLU A 127 -21.22 30.05 -15.06
N ALA A 128 -21.06 29.37 -16.19
CA ALA A 128 -20.60 29.97 -17.45
C ALA A 128 -21.74 30.63 -18.26
N ALA A 129 -23.00 30.42 -17.87
CA ALA A 129 -24.18 30.97 -18.54
C ALA A 129 -24.78 32.18 -17.81
N GLU A 130 -24.29 32.51 -16.63
CA GLU A 130 -24.58 33.71 -15.83
C GLU A 130 -23.51 34.79 -16.02
#